data_0395e5becd1555003d11eae78bcebc36
#
_entry.id   0395e5becd1555003d11eae78bcebc36
#
_cell.length_a   1.000
_cell.length_b   1.000
_cell.length_c   1.000
_cell.angle_alpha   90.00
_cell.angle_beta   90.00
_cell.angle_gamma   90.00
#
_symmetry.space_group_name_H-M   'P 1'
#
loop_
_entity.id
_entity.type
_entity.pdbx_description
1 polymer ?
#
loop_
_entity_poly.entity_id
_entity_poly.type
_entity_poly.pdbx_seq_one_letter_code
_entity_poly.pdbx_strand_id
1 'polypeptide(L)'
;MPFEMRGERLFKIDERIKLKNLEELSVNREHKPVRYIFALNKRIGFLDSAMGLPFVFNNRIAALEKKNYIEFFNKEKFDIIIGAGVEYSLLLGEIKKSITAKTIGWQHSTYDSYFEKRGATGYGLMKYVRKCYSALDGIWVLTNSDKREFDSNLGINSKVLYNPLPQNDGVRTTYEKGHIVFAGRLEREHKGLDYLVEVVKKILEEVPELTVDIIGDGPSNNWLKKELETAELGKIVNLVGITDNVYQFYSKASVMVQTSRWEGFGMTILEAMSCGVPVVAFHNYGPDEIIRNSVDGYLINKFDTDAFAQKVVELLKQPERKRQMGKCAIERSRDFSLEKVLPLFKRYLEEAMRGL
;
A
#
# COMPACT_ATOMS: atom_id res chain seq x y z
N MET A 1 -4.61 -14.85 -2.57
CA MET A 1 -3.57 -15.88 -2.57
C MET A 1 -2.83 -15.74 -1.28
N PRO A 2 -2.61 -16.79 -0.50
CA PRO A 2 -1.69 -16.72 0.62
C PRO A 2 -0.30 -16.37 0.05
N PHE A 3 0.40 -15.48 0.72
CA PHE A 3 1.80 -15.23 0.43
C PHE A 3 2.53 -16.55 0.71
N GLU A 4 2.87 -17.29 -0.33
CA GLU A 4 3.86 -18.36 -0.20
C GLU A 4 5.14 -17.70 0.29
N MET A 5 5.53 -17.98 1.53
CA MET A 5 6.87 -17.67 2.02
C MET A 5 7.87 -18.63 1.36
N ARG A 6 8.01 -18.52 0.04
CA ARG A 6 9.10 -19.13 -0.72
C ARG A 6 10.23 -18.12 -0.75
N GLY A 7 11.18 -18.29 0.13
CA GLY A 7 12.40 -17.51 0.11
C GLY A 7 12.90 -17.14 1.50
N GLU A 8 14.16 -16.79 1.60
CA GLU A 8 14.76 -16.21 2.80
C GLU A 8 14.02 -14.94 3.22
N ARG A 9 13.76 -14.79 4.51
CA ARG A 9 13.06 -13.62 5.03
C ARG A 9 13.91 -12.38 4.84
N LEU A 10 13.37 -11.36 4.17
CA LEU A 10 14.05 -10.09 3.94
C LEU A 10 14.27 -9.26 5.24
N PHE A 11 13.70 -9.68 6.37
CA PHE A 11 13.84 -8.98 7.64
C PHE A 11 13.78 -9.94 8.83
N LYS A 12 14.50 -9.60 9.90
CA LYS A 12 14.45 -10.34 11.16
C LYS A 12 13.13 -10.09 11.87
N ILE A 13 12.49 -11.18 12.31
CA ILE A 13 11.30 -11.14 13.16
C ILE A 13 11.76 -11.40 14.59
N ASP A 14 11.26 -10.61 15.55
CA ASP A 14 11.54 -10.80 16.98
C ASP A 14 11.11 -12.22 17.42
N GLU A 15 11.96 -12.91 18.17
CA GLU A 15 11.76 -14.31 18.61
C GLU A 15 10.51 -14.50 19.47
N ARG A 16 10.02 -13.42 20.10
CA ARG A 16 8.76 -13.42 20.85
C ARG A 16 7.53 -13.54 19.96
N ILE A 17 7.66 -13.26 18.66
CA ILE A 17 6.58 -13.37 17.68
C ILE A 17 6.52 -14.80 17.15
N LYS A 18 5.44 -15.49 17.49
CA LYS A 18 5.18 -16.82 16.96
C LYS A 18 4.54 -16.73 15.59
N LEU A 19 5.22 -17.25 14.58
CA LEU A 19 4.67 -17.37 13.23
C LEU A 19 3.94 -18.70 13.09
N LYS A 20 2.72 -18.64 12.55
CA LYS A 20 1.93 -19.83 12.22
C LYS A 20 1.38 -19.69 10.81
N ASN A 21 1.58 -20.72 10.00
CA ASN A 21 0.91 -20.81 8.70
C ASN A 21 -0.56 -21.19 8.94
N LEU A 22 -1.49 -20.37 8.43
CA LEU A 22 -2.93 -20.60 8.56
C LEU A 22 -3.54 -21.22 7.29
N GLU A 23 -2.72 -21.67 6.33
CA GLU A 23 -3.22 -22.33 5.12
C GLU A 23 -4.04 -23.58 5.43
N GLU A 24 -3.69 -24.32 6.50
CA GLU A 24 -4.44 -25.48 6.97
C GLU A 24 -5.87 -25.14 7.40
N LEU A 25 -6.15 -23.89 7.76
CA LEU A 25 -7.48 -23.41 8.12
C LEU A 25 -8.31 -23.05 6.89
N SER A 26 -7.67 -22.71 5.78
CA SER A 26 -8.34 -22.40 4.52
C SER A 26 -8.83 -23.68 3.84
N VAL A 27 -9.98 -23.58 3.19
CA VAL A 27 -10.57 -24.69 2.46
C VAL A 27 -10.47 -24.43 0.97
N ASN A 28 -9.88 -25.36 0.25
CA ASN A 28 -9.81 -25.25 -1.21
C ASN A 28 -11.23 -25.30 -1.78
N ARG A 29 -11.67 -24.22 -2.39
CA ARG A 29 -13.05 -24.08 -2.90
C ARG A 29 -13.19 -24.82 -4.22
N GLU A 30 -13.60 -26.07 -4.17
CA GLU A 30 -13.87 -26.89 -5.37
C GLU A 30 -15.19 -26.55 -6.09
N HIS A 31 -16.09 -25.77 -5.47
CA HIS A 31 -17.39 -25.46 -6.06
C HIS A 31 -17.28 -24.46 -7.23
N LYS A 32 -16.96 -24.99 -8.42
CA LYS A 32 -16.85 -24.22 -9.68
C LYS A 32 -18.02 -23.26 -9.92
N PRO A 33 -19.31 -23.66 -9.75
CA PRO A 33 -20.44 -22.76 -9.98
C PRO A 33 -20.41 -21.49 -9.12
N VAL A 34 -20.09 -21.61 -7.83
CA VAL A 34 -20.01 -20.47 -6.90
C VAL A 34 -18.90 -19.51 -7.32
N ARG A 35 -17.75 -20.02 -7.76
CA ARG A 35 -16.66 -19.19 -8.29
C ARG A 35 -17.09 -18.38 -9.52
N TYR A 36 -17.85 -19.00 -10.43
CA TYR A 36 -18.37 -18.29 -11.62
C TYR A 36 -19.35 -17.19 -11.25
N ILE A 37 -20.25 -17.43 -10.28
CA ILE A 37 -21.20 -16.42 -9.80
C ILE A 37 -20.45 -15.21 -9.23
N PHE A 38 -19.45 -15.41 -8.36
CA PHE A 38 -18.64 -14.31 -7.84
C PHE A 38 -17.78 -13.64 -8.92
N ALA A 39 -17.25 -14.40 -9.88
CA ALA A 39 -16.53 -13.82 -11.01
C ALA A 39 -17.43 -12.95 -11.89
N LEU A 40 -18.67 -13.38 -12.14
CA LEU A 40 -19.66 -12.57 -12.84
C LEU A 40 -20.05 -11.34 -12.03
N ASN A 41 -20.26 -11.48 -10.73
CA ASN A 41 -20.56 -10.35 -9.86
C ASN A 41 -19.47 -9.28 -9.87
N LYS A 42 -18.20 -9.66 -9.94
CA LYS A 42 -17.08 -8.69 -10.08
C LYS A 42 -17.16 -7.84 -11.35
N ARG A 43 -17.98 -8.25 -12.33
CA ARG A 43 -18.19 -7.50 -13.58
C ARG A 43 -19.45 -6.62 -13.54
N ILE A 44 -20.53 -7.09 -12.92
CA ILE A 44 -21.85 -6.44 -13.01
C ILE A 44 -22.50 -6.12 -11.67
N GLY A 45 -21.93 -6.57 -10.52
CA GLY A 45 -22.37 -6.14 -9.19
C GLY A 45 -23.76 -6.61 -8.73
N PHE A 46 -24.34 -7.66 -9.32
CA PHE A 46 -25.74 -8.06 -9.10
C PHE A 46 -26.03 -8.66 -7.71
N LEU A 47 -25.01 -9.14 -6.99
CA LEU A 47 -25.19 -9.70 -5.64
C LEU A 47 -25.39 -8.65 -4.56
N ASP A 48 -25.22 -7.35 -4.87
CA ASP A 48 -25.48 -6.26 -3.93
C ASP A 48 -26.97 -5.94 -3.82
N SER A 49 -27.76 -6.97 -3.55
CA SER A 49 -29.22 -6.93 -3.43
C SER A 49 -29.68 -7.59 -2.14
N ALA A 50 -30.94 -7.37 -1.75
CA ALA A 50 -31.52 -8.04 -0.59
C ALA A 50 -31.57 -9.57 -0.74
N MET A 51 -31.80 -10.07 -1.95
CA MET A 51 -31.81 -11.50 -2.27
C MET A 51 -30.39 -12.07 -2.41
N GLY A 52 -29.42 -11.28 -2.89
CA GLY A 52 -28.02 -11.70 -3.03
C GLY A 52 -27.28 -11.84 -1.69
N LEU A 53 -27.65 -11.03 -0.71
CA LEU A 53 -26.96 -10.99 0.58
C LEU A 53 -26.89 -12.34 1.32
N PRO A 54 -27.97 -13.14 1.47
CA PRO A 54 -27.89 -14.47 2.07
C PRO A 54 -27.00 -15.42 1.29
N PHE A 55 -27.04 -15.36 -0.05
CA PHE A 55 -26.17 -16.16 -0.90
C PHE A 55 -24.69 -15.80 -0.65
N VAL A 56 -24.35 -14.53 -0.53
CA VAL A 56 -22.97 -14.09 -0.24
C VAL A 56 -22.50 -14.61 1.11
N PHE A 57 -23.28 -14.44 2.19
CA PHE A 57 -22.95 -14.95 3.53
C PHE A 57 -22.75 -16.45 3.57
N ASN A 58 -23.52 -17.21 2.79
CA ASN A 58 -23.41 -18.66 2.76
C ASN A 58 -22.25 -19.18 1.89
N ASN A 59 -21.76 -18.38 0.93
CA ASN A 59 -20.86 -18.88 -0.09
C ASN A 59 -19.56 -18.09 -0.25
N ARG A 60 -19.44 -16.86 0.32
CA ARG A 60 -18.21 -16.03 0.16
C ARG A 60 -17.03 -16.66 0.91
N ILE A 61 -17.29 -17.15 2.13
CA ILE A 61 -16.32 -17.90 2.94
C ILE A 61 -16.99 -19.26 3.24
N ALA A 62 -16.28 -20.35 2.98
CA ALA A 62 -16.81 -21.68 3.19
C ALA A 62 -17.16 -21.91 4.66
N ALA A 63 -18.27 -22.62 4.93
CA ALA A 63 -18.69 -22.90 6.30
C ALA A 63 -17.63 -23.65 7.13
N LEU A 64 -16.94 -24.59 6.49
CA LEU A 64 -15.83 -25.32 7.12
C LEU A 64 -14.65 -24.41 7.43
N GLU A 65 -14.31 -23.49 6.51
CA GLU A 65 -13.25 -22.50 6.73
C GLU A 65 -13.57 -21.59 7.91
N LYS A 66 -14.80 -21.08 7.99
CA LYS A 66 -15.27 -20.30 9.16
C LYS A 66 -15.17 -21.10 10.45
N LYS A 67 -15.61 -22.36 10.43
CA LYS A 67 -15.51 -23.26 11.58
C LYS A 67 -14.05 -23.44 12.04
N ASN A 68 -13.15 -23.72 11.12
CA ASN A 68 -11.72 -23.89 11.43
C ASN A 68 -11.12 -22.64 12.09
N TYR A 69 -11.42 -21.42 11.58
CA TYR A 69 -10.96 -20.19 12.20
C TYR A 69 -11.58 -19.95 13.57
N ILE A 70 -12.87 -20.21 13.76
CA ILE A 70 -13.56 -20.09 15.06
C ILE A 70 -12.92 -21.03 16.09
N GLU A 71 -12.73 -22.29 15.75
CA GLU A 71 -12.09 -23.28 16.64
C GLU A 71 -10.67 -22.87 17.00
N PHE A 72 -9.91 -22.42 16.03
CA PHE A 72 -8.54 -21.95 16.23
C PHE A 72 -8.49 -20.74 17.16
N PHE A 73 -9.25 -19.68 16.88
CA PHE A 73 -9.22 -18.44 17.67
C PHE A 73 -9.72 -18.67 19.12
N ASN A 74 -10.75 -19.48 19.31
CA ASN A 74 -11.25 -19.79 20.64
C ASN A 74 -10.29 -20.71 21.43
N LYS A 75 -9.58 -21.62 20.77
CA LYS A 75 -8.55 -22.46 21.39
C LYS A 75 -7.34 -21.67 21.84
N GLU A 76 -6.84 -20.76 21.02
CA GLU A 76 -5.66 -19.93 21.34
C GLU A 76 -5.98 -18.79 22.33
N LYS A 77 -7.26 -18.46 22.55
CA LYS A 77 -7.74 -17.45 23.53
C LYS A 77 -7.08 -16.08 23.35
N PHE A 78 -7.03 -15.59 22.11
CA PHE A 78 -6.52 -14.24 21.84
C PHE A 78 -7.40 -13.16 22.50
N ASP A 79 -6.78 -12.11 23.02
CA ASP A 79 -7.49 -10.92 23.49
C ASP A 79 -7.96 -10.06 22.31
N ILE A 80 -7.09 -9.91 21.30
CA ILE A 80 -7.35 -9.10 20.09
C ILE A 80 -6.89 -9.89 18.86
N ILE A 81 -7.69 -9.83 17.81
CA ILE A 81 -7.35 -10.35 16.48
C ILE A 81 -7.39 -9.19 15.49
N ILE A 82 -6.29 -8.94 14.77
CA ILE A 82 -6.18 -7.91 13.76
C ILE A 82 -6.15 -8.57 12.38
N GLY A 83 -7.18 -8.30 11.57
CA GLY A 83 -7.26 -8.73 10.18
C GLY A 83 -6.66 -7.70 9.25
N ALA A 84 -5.51 -7.99 8.66
CA ALA A 84 -4.85 -7.11 7.70
C ALA A 84 -5.50 -7.21 6.31
N GLY A 85 -6.06 -6.09 5.85
CA GLY A 85 -6.75 -5.99 4.57
C GLY A 85 -8.20 -6.47 4.60
N VAL A 86 -8.86 -6.33 3.44
CA VAL A 86 -10.30 -6.53 3.29
C VAL A 86 -10.74 -7.97 3.51
N GLU A 87 -9.99 -8.96 3.01
CA GLU A 87 -10.38 -10.38 3.10
C GLU A 87 -10.50 -10.85 4.56
N TYR A 88 -9.49 -10.54 5.38
CA TYR A 88 -9.50 -10.90 6.79
C TYR A 88 -10.48 -10.08 7.61
N SER A 89 -10.70 -8.80 7.25
CA SER A 89 -11.73 -7.98 7.87
C SER A 89 -13.13 -8.55 7.63
N LEU A 90 -13.43 -9.02 6.42
CA LEU A 90 -14.69 -9.69 6.09
C LEU A 90 -14.85 -11.01 6.87
N LEU A 91 -13.79 -11.84 6.93
CA LEU A 91 -13.80 -13.06 7.71
C LEU A 91 -14.12 -12.79 9.17
N LEU A 92 -13.39 -11.87 9.80
CA LEU A 92 -13.60 -11.50 11.21
C LEU A 92 -15.00 -10.97 11.46
N GLY A 93 -15.53 -10.14 10.56
CA GLY A 93 -16.90 -9.63 10.65
C GLY A 93 -17.96 -10.73 10.57
N GLU A 94 -17.75 -11.75 9.72
CA GLU A 94 -18.69 -12.89 9.64
C GLU A 94 -18.69 -13.76 10.90
N ILE A 95 -17.50 -14.02 11.47
CA ILE A 95 -17.37 -14.93 12.62
C ILE A 95 -17.41 -14.22 13.97
N LYS A 96 -17.52 -12.90 14.01
CA LYS A 96 -17.45 -12.08 15.23
C LYS A 96 -18.29 -12.60 16.38
N LYS A 97 -19.53 -13.01 16.11
CA LYS A 97 -20.46 -13.51 17.12
C LYS A 97 -20.05 -14.86 17.71
N SER A 98 -19.12 -15.57 17.09
CA SER A 98 -18.68 -16.92 17.49
C SER A 98 -17.30 -16.93 18.13
N ILE A 99 -16.68 -15.77 18.31
CA ILE A 99 -15.35 -15.61 18.95
C ILE A 99 -15.43 -14.58 20.08
N THR A 100 -14.61 -14.78 21.12
CA THR A 100 -14.56 -13.90 22.30
C THR A 100 -13.61 -12.73 22.11
N ALA A 101 -12.59 -12.89 21.27
CA ALA A 101 -11.58 -11.87 21.01
C ALA A 101 -12.19 -10.58 20.46
N LYS A 102 -11.59 -9.45 20.79
CA LYS A 102 -11.82 -8.19 20.07
C LYS A 102 -11.28 -8.28 18.65
N THR A 103 -11.99 -7.69 17.70
CA THR A 103 -11.66 -7.81 16.26
C THR A 103 -11.44 -6.45 15.64
N ILE A 104 -10.31 -6.30 14.97
CA ILE A 104 -9.92 -5.06 14.30
C ILE A 104 -9.64 -5.36 12.83
N GLY A 105 -10.21 -4.56 11.93
CA GLY A 105 -9.86 -4.57 10.51
C GLY A 105 -8.82 -3.48 10.23
N TRP A 106 -7.60 -3.83 9.82
CA TRP A 106 -6.58 -2.85 9.45
C TRP A 106 -6.38 -2.84 7.94
N GLN A 107 -6.77 -1.73 7.31
CA GLN A 107 -6.75 -1.59 5.85
C GLN A 107 -5.41 -1.06 5.37
N HIS A 108 -4.79 -1.73 4.39
CA HIS A 108 -3.48 -1.39 3.85
C HIS A 108 -3.51 -0.94 2.38
N SER A 109 -4.70 -0.68 1.85
CA SER A 109 -4.89 -0.09 0.52
C SER A 109 -6.11 0.84 0.53
N THR A 110 -6.31 1.58 -0.56
CA THR A 110 -7.36 2.59 -0.65
C THR A 110 -8.77 1.98 -0.73
N TYR A 111 -9.77 2.75 -0.28
CA TYR A 111 -11.19 2.37 -0.41
C TYR A 111 -11.53 1.98 -1.85
N ASP A 112 -11.17 2.82 -2.82
CA ASP A 112 -11.43 2.57 -4.26
C ASP A 112 -10.86 1.24 -4.74
N SER A 113 -9.62 0.91 -4.31
CA SER A 113 -8.96 -0.32 -4.73
C SER A 113 -9.65 -1.58 -4.19
N TYR A 114 -10.31 -1.47 -3.05
CA TYR A 114 -11.03 -2.58 -2.43
C TYR A 114 -12.46 -2.74 -2.94
N PHE A 115 -13.15 -1.63 -3.29
CA PHE A 115 -14.60 -1.66 -3.44
C PHE A 115 -15.11 -1.08 -4.76
N GLU A 116 -14.45 -0.11 -5.38
CA GLU A 116 -14.99 0.60 -6.56
C GLU A 116 -14.48 0.06 -7.89
N LYS A 117 -13.25 -0.46 -7.93
CA LYS A 117 -12.70 -1.01 -9.17
C LYS A 117 -13.35 -2.33 -9.53
N ARG A 118 -13.74 -2.48 -10.81
CA ARG A 118 -14.18 -3.77 -11.32
C ARG A 118 -13.12 -4.85 -11.06
N GLY A 119 -13.55 -5.97 -10.50
CA GLY A 119 -12.63 -7.05 -10.13
C GLY A 119 -12.07 -6.94 -8.70
N ALA A 120 -12.26 -5.83 -8.00
CA ALA A 120 -11.89 -5.68 -6.60
C ALA A 120 -12.65 -6.67 -5.70
N THR A 121 -12.10 -6.94 -4.52
CA THR A 121 -12.62 -7.93 -3.57
C THR A 121 -14.05 -7.67 -3.14
N GLY A 122 -14.38 -6.42 -2.85
CA GLY A 122 -15.71 -6.01 -2.38
C GLY A 122 -16.61 -5.42 -3.45
N TYR A 123 -16.18 -5.38 -4.72
CA TYR A 123 -16.98 -4.81 -5.81
C TYR A 123 -18.34 -5.53 -5.96
N GLY A 124 -19.42 -4.74 -5.93
CA GLY A 124 -20.78 -5.26 -6.01
C GLY A 124 -21.21 -6.11 -4.80
N LEU A 125 -20.61 -5.88 -3.63
CA LEU A 125 -20.91 -6.59 -2.37
C LEU A 125 -21.08 -5.62 -1.19
N MET A 126 -21.45 -4.36 -1.44
CA MET A 126 -21.42 -3.30 -0.42
C MET A 126 -22.33 -3.58 0.79
N LYS A 127 -23.50 -4.19 0.60
CA LYS A 127 -24.37 -4.58 1.72
C LYS A 127 -23.70 -5.62 2.62
N TYR A 128 -23.02 -6.59 2.02
CA TYR A 128 -22.25 -7.60 2.74
C TYR A 128 -21.06 -6.96 3.46
N VAL A 129 -20.30 -6.12 2.77
CA VAL A 129 -19.15 -5.39 3.34
C VAL A 129 -19.58 -4.56 4.54
N ARG A 130 -20.62 -3.72 4.41
CA ARG A 130 -21.14 -2.91 5.52
C ARG A 130 -21.51 -3.76 6.73
N LYS A 131 -22.20 -4.89 6.52
CA LYS A 131 -22.60 -5.77 7.61
C LYS A 131 -21.39 -6.42 8.32
N CYS A 132 -20.37 -6.83 7.59
CA CYS A 132 -19.14 -7.37 8.17
C CYS A 132 -18.35 -6.29 8.93
N TYR A 133 -18.17 -5.11 8.33
CA TYR A 133 -17.39 -4.04 8.94
C TYR A 133 -18.07 -3.46 10.17
N SER A 134 -19.41 -3.33 10.17
CA SER A 134 -20.18 -2.89 11.35
C SER A 134 -20.12 -3.87 12.53
N ALA A 135 -19.72 -5.11 12.28
CA ALA A 135 -19.59 -6.12 13.35
C ALA A 135 -18.24 -6.09 14.05
N LEU A 136 -17.22 -5.44 13.45
CA LEU A 136 -15.88 -5.32 14.03
C LEU A 136 -15.86 -4.35 15.22
N ASP A 137 -15.00 -4.61 16.20
CA ASP A 137 -14.79 -3.70 17.34
C ASP A 137 -13.98 -2.45 16.98
N GLY A 138 -13.23 -2.49 15.88
CA GLY A 138 -12.49 -1.33 15.39
C GLY A 138 -12.04 -1.49 13.94
N ILE A 139 -11.85 -0.36 13.28
CA ILE A 139 -11.34 -0.33 11.91
C ILE A 139 -10.25 0.73 11.85
N TRP A 140 -9.07 0.33 11.34
CA TRP A 140 -7.94 1.22 11.14
C TRP A 140 -7.63 1.35 9.66
N VAL A 141 -7.28 2.56 9.26
CA VAL A 141 -6.93 2.94 7.89
C VAL A 141 -5.63 3.72 7.88
N LEU A 142 -4.97 3.86 6.72
CA LEU A 142 -3.64 4.44 6.65
C LEU A 142 -3.63 5.97 6.45
N THR A 143 -4.73 6.58 5.98
CA THR A 143 -4.77 8.01 5.64
C THR A 143 -6.07 8.66 6.09
N ASN A 144 -6.06 9.98 6.23
CA ASN A 144 -7.27 10.75 6.50
C ASN A 144 -8.24 10.71 5.30
N SER A 145 -7.74 10.55 4.09
CA SER A 145 -8.58 10.35 2.91
C SER A 145 -9.31 9.03 2.97
N ASP A 146 -8.61 7.93 3.27
CA ASP A 146 -9.26 6.62 3.48
C ASP A 146 -10.29 6.69 4.62
N LYS A 147 -9.95 7.37 5.74
CA LYS A 147 -10.92 7.53 6.84
C LYS A 147 -12.23 8.14 6.34
N ARG A 148 -12.18 9.24 5.59
CA ARG A 148 -13.39 9.88 5.04
C ARG A 148 -14.20 8.92 4.16
N GLU A 149 -13.52 8.21 3.25
CA GLU A 149 -14.18 7.28 2.33
C GLU A 149 -14.78 6.06 3.04
N PHE A 150 -14.02 5.43 3.93
CA PHE A 150 -14.52 4.29 4.71
C PHE A 150 -15.68 4.69 5.61
N ASP A 151 -15.58 5.79 6.33
CA ASP A 151 -16.61 6.24 7.27
C ASP A 151 -17.90 6.62 6.54
N SER A 152 -17.80 7.41 5.46
CA SER A 152 -18.98 7.87 4.71
C SER A 152 -19.69 6.73 3.96
N ASN A 153 -18.93 5.85 3.32
CA ASN A 153 -19.49 4.80 2.48
C ASN A 153 -19.96 3.57 3.27
N LEU A 154 -19.30 3.25 4.41
CA LEU A 154 -19.64 2.09 5.22
C LEU A 154 -20.50 2.43 6.45
N GLY A 155 -20.61 3.71 6.82
CA GLY A 155 -21.32 4.14 8.03
C GLY A 155 -20.61 3.71 9.31
N ILE A 156 -19.29 3.80 9.35
CA ILE A 156 -18.42 3.39 10.46
C ILE A 156 -17.63 4.59 11.00
N ASN A 157 -16.88 4.39 12.08
CA ASN A 157 -15.94 5.37 12.62
C ASN A 157 -14.55 4.73 12.68
N SER A 158 -13.79 4.86 11.60
CA SER A 158 -12.43 4.32 11.53
C SER A 158 -11.42 5.25 12.22
N LYS A 159 -10.27 4.69 12.57
CA LYS A 159 -9.14 5.43 13.15
C LYS A 159 -7.95 5.41 12.18
N VAL A 160 -7.28 6.56 12.05
CA VAL A 160 -6.07 6.62 11.22
C VAL A 160 -4.89 6.10 12.02
N LEU A 161 -4.21 5.10 11.48
CA LEU A 161 -2.99 4.53 12.03
C LEU A 161 -1.97 4.34 10.90
N TYR A 162 -0.98 5.20 10.88
CA TYR A 162 0.07 5.17 9.87
C TYR A 162 0.94 3.90 9.97
N ASN A 163 1.47 3.46 8.84
CA ASN A 163 2.57 2.51 8.87
C ASN A 163 3.82 3.23 9.40
N PRO A 164 4.52 2.69 10.40
CA PRO A 164 5.72 3.32 10.93
C PRO A 164 6.86 3.25 9.91
N LEU A 165 7.59 4.36 9.77
CA LEU A 165 8.80 4.42 8.98
C LEU A 165 9.90 3.58 9.64
N PRO A 166 10.54 2.64 8.91
CA PRO A 166 11.73 1.94 9.39
C PRO A 166 12.89 2.93 9.66
N GLN A 167 13.73 2.57 10.61
CA GLN A 167 14.93 3.34 10.91
C GLN A 167 15.90 3.28 9.72
N ASN A 168 16.50 4.40 9.35
CA ASN A 168 17.41 4.51 8.22
C ASN A 168 18.89 4.64 8.62
N ASP A 169 19.23 4.36 9.89
CA ASP A 169 20.58 4.42 10.45
C ASP A 169 21.37 5.70 10.13
N GLY A 170 20.67 6.81 9.94
CA GLY A 170 21.28 8.11 9.67
C GLY A 170 21.73 8.35 8.21
N VAL A 171 21.37 7.46 7.28
CA VAL A 171 21.68 7.63 5.86
C VAL A 171 21.12 8.97 5.33
N ARG A 172 21.96 9.69 4.56
CA ARG A 172 21.60 10.96 3.91
C ARG A 172 22.07 10.95 2.46
N THR A 173 21.28 11.60 1.61
CA THR A 173 21.67 11.72 0.20
C THR A 173 22.80 12.71 -0.01
N THR A 174 23.69 12.37 -0.94
CA THR A 174 24.75 13.23 -1.47
C THR A 174 24.29 14.07 -2.66
N TYR A 175 23.10 13.78 -3.19
CA TYR A 175 22.53 14.43 -4.38
C TYR A 175 23.40 14.30 -5.62
N GLU A 176 23.75 13.08 -6.02
CA GLU A 176 24.49 12.86 -7.27
C GLU A 176 23.81 13.55 -8.45
N LYS A 177 24.61 14.22 -9.30
CA LYS A 177 24.08 15.04 -10.40
C LYS A 177 23.27 14.19 -11.38
N GLY A 178 22.06 14.64 -11.69
CA GLY A 178 21.17 13.96 -12.64
C GLY A 178 20.63 12.61 -12.17
N HIS A 179 20.85 12.19 -10.92
CA HIS A 179 20.45 10.86 -10.44
C HIS A 179 19.04 10.89 -9.83
N ILE A 180 18.12 10.12 -10.41
CA ILE A 180 16.78 9.90 -9.89
C ILE A 180 16.53 8.44 -9.54
N VAL A 181 15.60 8.18 -8.64
CA VAL A 181 15.25 6.84 -8.17
C VAL A 181 13.74 6.60 -8.22
N PHE A 182 13.36 5.41 -8.62
CA PHE A 182 12.03 4.83 -8.43
C PHE A 182 12.16 3.58 -7.58
N ALA A 183 11.26 3.37 -6.61
CA ALA A 183 11.24 2.15 -5.81
C ALA A 183 9.81 1.63 -5.65
N GLY A 184 9.61 0.34 -5.90
CA GLY A 184 8.33 -0.32 -5.74
C GLY A 184 8.17 -1.61 -6.54
N ARG A 185 7.04 -2.29 -6.33
CA ARG A 185 6.70 -3.48 -7.11
C ARG A 185 6.51 -3.12 -8.58
N LEU A 186 7.17 -3.84 -9.48
CA LEU A 186 7.07 -3.59 -10.92
C LEU A 186 5.75 -4.14 -11.48
N GLU A 187 4.67 -3.41 -11.24
CA GLU A 187 3.32 -3.67 -11.73
C GLU A 187 2.82 -2.46 -12.51
N ARG A 188 2.75 -2.59 -13.83
CA ARG A 188 2.49 -1.49 -14.77
C ARG A 188 1.28 -0.67 -14.41
N GLU A 189 0.13 -1.34 -14.26
CA GLU A 189 -1.15 -0.67 -14.01
C GLU A 189 -1.21 0.00 -12.64
N HIS A 190 -0.58 -0.57 -11.63
CA HIS A 190 -0.56 -0.02 -10.29
C HIS A 190 0.44 1.13 -10.17
N LYS A 191 1.69 0.85 -10.51
CA LYS A 191 2.81 1.79 -10.29
C LYS A 191 3.00 2.79 -11.43
N GLY A 192 2.19 2.69 -12.50
CA GLY A 192 2.26 3.62 -13.63
C GLY A 192 3.62 3.58 -14.33
N LEU A 193 4.16 2.38 -14.57
CA LEU A 193 5.49 2.24 -15.17
C LEU A 193 5.56 2.80 -16.59
N ASP A 194 4.45 2.86 -17.30
CA ASP A 194 4.31 3.55 -18.58
C ASP A 194 4.49 5.07 -18.44
N TYR A 195 3.89 5.67 -17.42
CA TYR A 195 4.14 7.09 -17.10
C TYR A 195 5.58 7.32 -16.65
N LEU A 196 6.18 6.37 -15.90
CA LEU A 196 7.58 6.46 -15.52
C LEU A 196 8.49 6.56 -16.75
N VAL A 197 8.29 5.69 -17.75
CA VAL A 197 9.07 5.70 -18.98
C VAL A 197 8.88 7.02 -19.73
N GLU A 198 7.66 7.50 -19.85
CA GLU A 198 7.34 8.78 -20.49
C GLU A 198 7.99 9.97 -19.78
N VAL A 199 7.90 10.02 -18.45
CA VAL A 199 8.53 11.07 -17.63
C VAL A 199 10.05 11.04 -17.79
N VAL A 200 10.68 9.86 -17.77
CA VAL A 200 12.13 9.71 -17.94
C VAL A 200 12.58 10.23 -19.32
N LYS A 201 11.84 9.95 -20.40
CA LYS A 201 12.10 10.51 -21.74
C LYS A 201 12.12 12.04 -21.72
N LYS A 202 11.08 12.65 -21.16
CA LYS A 202 10.95 14.12 -21.07
C LYS A 202 12.07 14.75 -20.23
N ILE A 203 12.47 14.11 -19.14
CA ILE A 203 13.58 14.61 -18.31
C ILE A 203 14.90 14.53 -19.08
N LEU A 204 15.15 13.44 -19.83
CA LEU A 204 16.38 13.25 -20.59
C LEU A 204 16.62 14.34 -21.65
N GLU A 205 15.56 14.87 -22.26
CA GLU A 205 15.63 15.98 -23.23
C GLU A 205 16.27 17.24 -22.61
N GLU A 206 16.07 17.46 -21.30
CA GLU A 206 16.57 18.64 -20.60
C GLU A 206 17.79 18.38 -19.71
N VAL A 207 18.06 17.12 -19.36
CA VAL A 207 19.13 16.67 -18.47
C VAL A 207 19.87 15.49 -19.13
N PRO A 208 20.79 15.75 -20.06
CA PRO A 208 21.48 14.67 -20.83
C PRO A 208 22.31 13.71 -19.96
N GLU A 209 22.76 14.15 -18.78
CA GLU A 209 23.48 13.33 -17.81
C GLU A 209 22.56 12.54 -16.86
N LEU A 210 21.26 12.42 -17.18
CA LEU A 210 20.29 11.67 -16.38
C LEU A 210 20.73 10.22 -16.15
N THR A 211 20.62 9.76 -14.91
CA THR A 211 20.71 8.35 -14.52
C THR A 211 19.52 7.97 -13.66
N VAL A 212 19.00 6.76 -13.82
CA VAL A 212 17.79 6.30 -13.17
C VAL A 212 17.99 4.93 -12.56
N ASP A 213 17.84 4.80 -11.25
CA ASP A 213 17.73 3.49 -10.60
C ASP A 213 16.26 3.12 -10.43
N ILE A 214 15.86 1.97 -10.97
CA ILE A 214 14.54 1.36 -10.76
C ILE A 214 14.71 0.15 -9.85
N ILE A 215 14.20 0.27 -8.61
CA ILE A 215 14.37 -0.72 -7.55
C ILE A 215 13.06 -1.50 -7.36
N GLY A 216 13.17 -2.80 -7.40
CA GLY A 216 12.06 -3.74 -7.21
C GLY A 216 11.94 -4.76 -8.32
N ASP A 217 10.95 -5.63 -8.18
CA ASP A 217 10.60 -6.64 -9.16
C ASP A 217 9.07 -6.81 -9.21
N GLY A 218 8.57 -7.50 -10.22
CA GLY A 218 7.14 -7.74 -10.37
C GLY A 218 6.74 -8.28 -11.73
N PRO A 219 5.43 -8.52 -11.92
CA PRO A 219 4.92 -9.17 -13.12
C PRO A 219 5.18 -8.39 -14.42
N SER A 220 5.48 -7.09 -14.31
CA SER A 220 5.74 -6.23 -15.48
C SER A 220 7.23 -6.03 -15.80
N ASN A 221 8.13 -6.76 -15.15
CA ASN A 221 9.57 -6.63 -15.37
C ASN A 221 9.97 -6.82 -16.83
N ASN A 222 9.51 -7.90 -17.47
CA ASN A 222 9.80 -8.17 -18.88
C ASN A 222 9.22 -7.12 -19.83
N TRP A 223 8.02 -6.61 -19.53
CA TRP A 223 7.43 -5.52 -20.29
C TRP A 223 8.28 -4.25 -20.14
N LEU A 224 8.70 -3.91 -18.93
CA LEU A 224 9.50 -2.72 -18.67
C LEU A 224 10.86 -2.77 -19.39
N LYS A 225 11.55 -3.90 -19.36
CA LYS A 225 12.81 -4.10 -20.10
C LYS A 225 12.63 -3.79 -21.59
N LYS A 226 11.63 -4.40 -22.22
CA LYS A 226 11.33 -4.17 -23.63
C LYS A 226 10.98 -2.70 -23.93
N GLU A 227 10.22 -2.06 -23.05
CA GLU A 227 9.82 -0.67 -23.22
C GLU A 227 11.03 0.27 -23.13
N LEU A 228 11.96 0.02 -22.18
CA LEU A 228 13.20 0.78 -22.03
C LEU A 228 14.14 0.61 -23.23
N GLU A 229 14.22 -0.59 -23.80
CA GLU A 229 14.97 -0.85 -25.03
C GLU A 229 14.35 -0.09 -26.22
N THR A 230 13.05 -0.18 -26.41
CA THR A 230 12.30 0.52 -27.48
C THR A 230 12.45 2.05 -27.35
N ALA A 231 12.52 2.54 -26.14
CA ALA A 231 12.67 3.96 -25.81
C ALA A 231 14.14 4.43 -25.84
N GLU A 232 15.11 3.56 -26.15
CA GLU A 232 16.56 3.82 -26.13
C GLU A 232 17.08 4.31 -24.76
N LEU A 233 16.39 3.96 -23.66
CA LEU A 233 16.73 4.36 -22.29
C LEU A 233 17.65 3.36 -21.56
N GLY A 234 17.97 2.23 -22.17
CA GLY A 234 18.72 1.14 -21.52
C GLY A 234 20.13 1.54 -21.03
N LYS A 235 20.71 2.62 -21.54
CA LYS A 235 22.03 3.11 -21.10
C LYS A 235 21.97 3.96 -19.83
N ILE A 236 20.82 4.58 -19.54
CA ILE A 236 20.65 5.51 -18.42
C ILE A 236 19.80 4.92 -17.29
N VAL A 237 19.04 3.86 -17.58
CA VAL A 237 18.18 3.20 -16.60
C VAL A 237 18.80 1.89 -16.13
N ASN A 238 19.03 1.80 -14.84
CA ASN A 238 19.50 0.59 -14.16
C ASN A 238 18.30 -0.12 -13.49
N LEU A 239 18.01 -1.34 -13.92
CA LEU A 239 17.01 -2.22 -13.27
C LEU A 239 17.69 -2.99 -12.15
N VAL A 240 17.57 -2.51 -10.92
CA VAL A 240 18.29 -3.04 -9.75
C VAL A 240 17.74 -4.41 -9.32
N GLY A 241 16.45 -4.67 -9.50
CA GLY A 241 15.81 -5.85 -8.91
C GLY A 241 15.45 -5.65 -7.43
N ILE A 242 15.24 -6.76 -6.72
CA ILE A 242 14.97 -6.76 -5.27
C ILE A 242 16.28 -6.53 -4.52
N THR A 243 16.24 -5.68 -3.52
CA THR A 243 17.38 -5.41 -2.63
C THR A 243 16.89 -5.38 -1.16
N ASP A 244 17.74 -5.80 -0.26
CA ASP A 244 17.59 -5.67 1.20
C ASP A 244 18.07 -4.31 1.74
N ASN A 245 18.81 -3.56 0.90
CA ASN A 245 19.35 -2.26 1.24
C ASN A 245 18.98 -1.18 0.22
N VAL A 246 17.72 -0.73 0.26
CA VAL A 246 17.23 0.35 -0.59
C VAL A 246 17.91 1.71 -0.28
N TYR A 247 18.35 1.90 0.95
CA TYR A 247 18.97 3.14 1.42
C TYR A 247 20.29 3.49 0.71
N GLN A 248 21.04 2.51 0.20
CA GLN A 248 22.23 2.75 -0.62
C GLN A 248 21.92 3.52 -1.92
N PHE A 249 20.71 3.35 -2.47
CA PHE A 249 20.25 4.08 -3.66
C PHE A 249 19.73 5.46 -3.29
N TYR A 250 18.96 5.56 -2.20
CA TYR A 250 18.52 6.88 -1.70
C TYR A 250 19.70 7.76 -1.29
N SER A 251 20.83 7.20 -0.82
CA SER A 251 22.03 7.96 -0.44
C SER A 251 22.69 8.70 -1.61
N LYS A 252 22.35 8.37 -2.84
CA LYS A 252 22.85 9.00 -4.06
C LYS A 252 21.80 9.86 -4.74
N ALA A 253 20.52 9.52 -4.56
CA ALA A 253 19.44 10.11 -5.32
C ALA A 253 19.30 11.61 -5.13
N SER A 254 19.11 12.32 -6.21
CA SER A 254 18.75 13.74 -6.24
C SER A 254 17.25 13.94 -6.05
N VAL A 255 16.43 13.08 -6.67
CA VAL A 255 14.97 13.12 -6.62
C VAL A 255 14.42 11.69 -6.66
N MET A 256 13.40 11.41 -5.88
CA MET A 256 12.58 10.21 -6.05
C MET A 256 11.33 10.53 -6.88
N VAL A 257 10.98 9.63 -7.79
CA VAL A 257 9.79 9.75 -8.64
C VAL A 257 8.79 8.64 -8.31
N GLN A 258 7.49 8.98 -8.17
CA GLN A 258 6.43 8.03 -7.87
C GLN A 258 5.23 8.26 -8.79
N THR A 259 5.15 7.48 -9.85
CA THR A 259 4.16 7.63 -10.93
C THR A 259 2.91 6.76 -10.75
N SER A 260 2.65 6.29 -9.54
CA SER A 260 1.56 5.35 -9.23
C SER A 260 0.19 5.89 -9.62
N ARG A 261 -0.64 5.05 -10.27
CA ARG A 261 -2.06 5.35 -10.50
C ARG A 261 -2.86 5.33 -9.21
N TRP A 262 -2.47 4.50 -8.25
CA TRP A 262 -2.98 4.50 -6.88
C TRP A 262 -1.90 4.09 -5.91
N GLU A 263 -1.89 4.73 -4.75
CA GLU A 263 -0.94 4.47 -3.68
C GLU A 263 -1.65 4.58 -2.34
N GLY A 264 -1.70 3.47 -1.58
CA GLY A 264 -2.42 3.44 -0.31
C GLY A 264 -1.74 4.25 0.78
N PHE A 265 -0.41 4.17 0.87
CA PHE A 265 0.37 4.97 1.80
C PHE A 265 1.64 5.51 1.16
N GLY A 266 2.55 4.66 0.69
CA GLY A 266 3.79 5.10 0.06
C GLY A 266 5.00 5.00 0.98
N MET A 267 5.26 3.82 1.52
CA MET A 267 6.43 3.59 2.37
C MET A 267 7.74 4.02 1.72
N THR A 268 7.90 3.74 0.42
CA THR A 268 9.10 4.13 -0.35
C THR A 268 9.28 5.65 -0.42
N ILE A 269 8.18 6.42 -0.42
CA ILE A 269 8.20 7.89 -0.31
C ILE A 269 8.82 8.30 1.03
N LEU A 270 8.34 7.72 2.13
CA LEU A 270 8.84 8.01 3.48
C LEU A 270 10.31 7.61 3.65
N GLU A 271 10.69 6.47 3.11
CA GLU A 271 12.08 6.00 3.11
C GLU A 271 13.00 7.01 2.40
N ALA A 272 12.66 7.45 1.19
CA ALA A 272 13.42 8.45 0.46
C ALA A 272 13.46 9.80 1.19
N MET A 273 12.32 10.28 1.69
CA MET A 273 12.23 11.53 2.47
C MET A 273 13.10 11.47 3.72
N SER A 274 13.18 10.33 4.40
CA SER A 274 14.04 10.15 5.57
C SER A 274 15.53 10.29 5.28
N CYS A 275 15.93 10.03 4.04
CA CYS A 275 17.29 10.26 3.55
C CYS A 275 17.52 11.69 3.07
N GLY A 276 16.49 12.53 3.03
CA GLY A 276 16.56 13.89 2.51
C GLY A 276 16.37 13.98 1.00
N VAL A 277 15.85 12.92 0.36
CA VAL A 277 15.53 12.93 -1.06
C VAL A 277 14.14 13.55 -1.24
N PRO A 278 14.01 14.70 -1.93
CA PRO A 278 12.70 15.25 -2.26
C PRO A 278 11.97 14.33 -3.25
N VAL A 279 10.65 14.26 -3.11
CA VAL A 279 9.81 13.36 -3.89
C VAL A 279 8.93 14.14 -4.84
N VAL A 280 8.81 13.67 -6.08
CA VAL A 280 7.77 14.10 -7.01
C VAL A 280 6.83 12.93 -7.23
N ALA A 281 5.53 13.13 -6.97
CA ALA A 281 4.53 12.08 -7.03
C ALA A 281 3.23 12.56 -7.67
N PHE A 282 2.46 11.67 -8.28
CA PHE A 282 1.07 11.97 -8.62
C PHE A 282 0.20 12.03 -7.36
N HIS A 283 -0.81 12.92 -7.36
CA HIS A 283 -1.84 12.96 -6.33
C HIS A 283 -2.46 11.58 -6.10
N ASN A 284 -2.42 11.12 -4.87
CA ASN A 284 -3.01 9.87 -4.39
C ASN A 284 -3.18 9.95 -2.87
N TYR A 285 -3.97 9.06 -2.27
CA TYR A 285 -4.25 9.08 -0.85
C TYR A 285 -3.00 9.09 0.04
N GLY A 286 -2.03 8.22 -0.25
CA GLY A 286 -0.77 8.15 0.50
C GLY A 286 0.15 9.35 0.24
N PRO A 287 0.51 9.65 -1.01
CA PRO A 287 1.30 10.84 -1.33
C PRO A 287 0.71 12.15 -0.77
N ASP A 288 -0.62 12.36 -0.87
CA ASP A 288 -1.30 13.55 -0.36
C ASP A 288 -1.28 13.63 1.18
N GLU A 289 -1.22 12.49 1.87
CA GLU A 289 -1.07 12.42 3.31
C GLU A 289 0.37 12.72 3.76
N ILE A 290 1.36 12.27 2.99
CA ILE A 290 2.78 12.33 3.36
C ILE A 290 3.41 13.64 2.94
N ILE A 291 3.23 14.05 1.67
CA ILE A 291 3.94 15.17 1.04
C ILE A 291 3.18 16.48 1.26
N ARG A 292 3.86 17.46 1.81
CA ARG A 292 3.39 18.86 1.80
C ARG A 292 3.87 19.51 0.52
N ASN A 293 2.92 19.66 -0.43
CA ASN A 293 3.23 20.16 -1.78
C ASN A 293 4.05 21.45 -1.77
N SER A 294 5.12 21.49 -2.57
CA SER A 294 6.09 22.59 -2.69
C SER A 294 6.93 22.88 -1.42
N VAL A 295 6.80 22.08 -0.35
CA VAL A 295 7.57 22.22 0.89
C VAL A 295 8.61 21.11 1.02
N ASP A 296 8.20 19.87 0.97
CA ASP A 296 9.06 18.67 1.14
C ASP A 296 9.01 17.70 -0.04
N GLY A 297 8.26 18.05 -1.08
CA GLY A 297 8.12 17.36 -2.34
C GLY A 297 7.14 18.08 -3.25
N TYR A 298 6.85 17.51 -4.41
CA TYR A 298 5.83 18.00 -5.32
C TYR A 298 4.74 16.96 -5.54
N LEU A 299 3.48 17.42 -5.51
CA LEU A 299 2.31 16.64 -5.88
C LEU A 299 1.79 17.14 -7.22
N ILE A 300 1.68 16.26 -8.18
CA ILE A 300 1.30 16.55 -9.57
C ILE A 300 -0.07 15.95 -9.86
N ASN A 301 -0.89 16.63 -10.64
CA ASN A 301 -2.16 16.09 -11.08
C ASN A 301 -1.96 14.74 -11.79
N LYS A 302 -2.86 13.80 -11.51
CA LYS A 302 -2.77 12.46 -12.11
C LYS A 302 -2.61 12.54 -13.62
N PHE A 303 -1.62 11.84 -14.11
CA PHE A 303 -1.32 11.61 -15.53
C PHE A 303 -0.75 12.84 -16.27
N ASP A 304 -0.50 13.94 -15.60
CA ASP A 304 0.20 15.10 -16.17
C ASP A 304 1.72 14.86 -16.14
N THR A 305 2.20 14.12 -17.13
CA THR A 305 3.61 13.75 -17.25
C THR A 305 4.51 14.93 -17.62
N ASP A 306 3.96 15.97 -18.26
CA ASP A 306 4.69 17.21 -18.58
C ASP A 306 5.01 18.01 -17.32
N ALA A 307 3.99 18.32 -16.51
CA ALA A 307 4.20 18.99 -15.24
C ALA A 307 5.08 18.15 -14.28
N PHE A 308 4.96 16.82 -14.33
CA PHE A 308 5.78 15.92 -13.54
C PHE A 308 7.27 16.05 -13.93
N ALA A 309 7.58 15.91 -15.21
CA ALA A 309 8.94 16.04 -15.72
C ALA A 309 9.53 17.42 -15.42
N GLN A 310 8.77 18.49 -15.64
CA GLN A 310 9.20 19.88 -15.32
C GLN A 310 9.60 20.03 -13.85
N LYS A 311 8.86 19.46 -12.89
CA LYS A 311 9.19 19.54 -11.46
C LYS A 311 10.43 18.73 -11.09
N VAL A 312 10.65 17.59 -11.74
CA VAL A 312 11.91 16.83 -11.58
C VAL A 312 13.08 17.62 -12.13
N VAL A 313 12.98 18.17 -13.35
CA VAL A 313 14.01 19.00 -13.98
C VAL A 313 14.33 20.23 -13.14
N GLU A 314 13.31 20.91 -12.60
CA GLU A 314 13.48 22.04 -11.67
C GLU A 314 14.37 21.65 -10.49
N LEU A 315 14.09 20.53 -9.82
CA LEU A 315 14.89 20.07 -8.69
C LEU A 315 16.32 19.66 -9.10
N LEU A 316 16.48 19.03 -10.27
CA LEU A 316 17.80 18.63 -10.77
C LEU A 316 18.68 19.84 -11.09
N LYS A 317 18.10 20.92 -11.66
CA LYS A 317 18.78 22.15 -12.06
C LYS A 317 18.96 23.18 -10.93
N GLN A 318 18.24 23.04 -9.80
CA GLN A 318 18.24 23.99 -8.67
C GLN A 318 18.76 23.34 -7.37
N PRO A 319 20.10 23.24 -7.17
CA PRO A 319 20.68 22.53 -6.02
C PRO A 319 20.20 23.05 -4.65
N GLU A 320 20.10 24.37 -4.51
CA GLU A 320 19.67 24.97 -3.23
C GLU A 320 18.20 24.64 -2.90
N ARG A 321 17.31 24.75 -3.89
CA ARG A 321 15.91 24.36 -3.74
C ARG A 321 15.76 22.89 -3.34
N LYS A 322 16.51 22.02 -4.04
CA LYS A 322 16.56 20.59 -3.77
C LYS A 322 17.00 20.29 -2.33
N ARG A 323 18.12 20.91 -1.88
CA ARG A 323 18.63 20.74 -0.51
C ARG A 323 17.65 21.24 0.54
N GLN A 324 17.04 22.40 0.31
CA GLN A 324 16.04 22.95 1.23
C GLN A 324 14.83 22.05 1.35
N MET A 325 14.30 21.56 0.21
CA MET A 325 13.17 20.63 0.18
C MET A 325 13.54 19.31 0.85
N GLY A 326 14.75 18.79 0.64
CA GLY A 326 15.25 17.58 1.29
C GLY A 326 15.36 17.70 2.82
N LYS A 327 15.77 18.86 3.34
CA LYS A 327 15.73 19.12 4.80
C LYS A 327 14.30 19.05 5.34
N CYS A 328 13.34 19.69 4.69
CA CYS A 328 11.93 19.63 5.06
C CYS A 328 11.39 18.19 4.96
N ALA A 329 11.84 17.40 3.98
CA ALA A 329 11.46 16.00 3.81
C ALA A 329 11.93 15.15 5.01
N ILE A 330 13.15 15.33 5.51
CA ILE A 330 13.64 14.66 6.72
C ILE A 330 12.76 15.02 7.93
N GLU A 331 12.46 16.30 8.11
CA GLU A 331 11.61 16.76 9.23
C GLU A 331 10.22 16.11 9.13
N ARG A 332 9.61 16.13 7.95
CA ARG A 332 8.28 15.55 7.72
C ARG A 332 8.27 14.04 7.96
N SER A 333 9.29 13.31 7.52
CA SER A 333 9.36 11.86 7.70
C SER A 333 9.32 11.42 9.17
N ARG A 334 9.79 12.26 10.10
CA ARG A 334 9.75 11.99 11.55
C ARG A 334 8.34 11.92 12.13
N ASP A 335 7.35 12.55 11.47
CA ASP A 335 5.94 12.46 11.89
C ASP A 335 5.42 11.01 11.77
N PHE A 336 6.06 10.20 10.95
CA PHE A 336 5.73 8.79 10.70
C PHE A 336 6.71 7.82 11.36
N SER A 337 7.61 8.30 12.22
CA SER A 337 8.59 7.44 12.91
C SER A 337 7.90 6.47 13.88
N LEU A 338 8.59 5.38 14.22
CA LEU A 338 8.08 4.41 15.18
C LEU A 338 7.75 5.06 16.54
N GLU A 339 8.56 6.03 16.98
CA GLU A 339 8.35 6.76 18.24
C GLU A 339 7.03 7.56 18.24
N LYS A 340 6.56 8.00 17.07
CA LYS A 340 5.29 8.72 16.93
C LYS A 340 4.10 7.78 16.74
N VAL A 341 4.28 6.72 15.97
CA VAL A 341 3.20 5.78 15.62
C VAL A 341 2.90 4.79 16.74
N LEU A 342 3.93 4.27 17.43
CA LEU A 342 3.76 3.23 18.47
C LEU A 342 2.87 3.65 19.66
N PRO A 343 2.98 4.87 20.21
CA PRO A 343 2.05 5.30 21.25
C PRO A 343 0.59 5.34 20.80
N LEU A 344 0.36 5.74 19.54
CA LEU A 344 -0.97 5.76 18.94
C LEU A 344 -1.53 4.34 18.76
N PHE A 345 -0.70 3.42 18.26
CA PHE A 345 -1.04 2.01 18.13
C PHE A 345 -1.44 1.40 19.50
N LYS A 346 -0.62 1.62 20.54
CA LYS A 346 -0.91 1.14 21.90
C LYS A 346 -2.23 1.69 22.42
N ARG A 347 -2.46 3.00 22.27
CA ARG A 347 -3.71 3.65 22.68
C ARG A 347 -4.92 3.02 21.98
N TYR A 348 -4.85 2.79 20.67
CA TYR A 348 -5.96 2.20 19.92
C TYR A 348 -6.23 0.73 20.31
N LEU A 349 -5.19 -0.03 20.69
CA LEU A 349 -5.39 -1.37 21.27
C LEU A 349 -6.12 -1.30 22.62
N GLU A 350 -5.71 -0.39 23.51
CA GLU A 350 -6.35 -0.21 24.81
C GLU A 350 -7.81 0.24 24.69
N GLU A 351 -8.09 1.16 23.76
CA GLU A 351 -9.47 1.60 23.47
C GLU A 351 -10.32 0.44 22.96
N ALA A 352 -9.80 -0.38 22.05
CA ALA A 352 -10.49 -1.56 21.54
C ALA A 352 -10.81 -2.57 22.67
N MET A 353 -9.85 -2.79 23.60
CA MET A 353 -10.04 -3.67 24.76
C MET A 353 -11.14 -3.17 25.69
N ARG A 354 -11.24 -1.86 25.89
CA ARG A 354 -12.27 -1.23 26.76
C ARG A 354 -13.64 -1.13 26.08
N GLY A 355 -13.72 -1.35 24.76
CA GLY A 355 -14.96 -1.16 23.98
C GLY A 355 -15.30 0.32 23.72
N LEU A 356 -14.28 1.17 23.62
CA LEU A 356 -14.36 2.62 23.38
C LEU A 356 -14.08 2.99 21.92
#